data_799675a0840aa0ff9d43002dfc0186fe
#
_entry.id   799675a0840aa0ff9d43002dfc0186fe
#
_cell.length_a   1.000
_cell.length_b   1.000
_cell.length_c   1.000
_cell.angle_alpha   90.00
_cell.angle_beta   90.00
_cell.angle_gamma   90.00
#
_symmetry.space_group_name_H-M   'P 1'
#
loop_
_entity.id
_entity.type
_entity.pdbx_description
1 polymer ?
#
loop_
_entity_poly.entity_id
_entity_poly.type
_entity_poly.pdbx_seq_one_letter_code
_entity_poly.pdbx_strand_id
1 'polypeptide(L)'
;YSQVQIRFRWYGNWAYGWQIDNVCIAELPQNDMTVTTVFRGDLVNSIMYSKVPDEQATEFVIGADVKNIGFQDQTNVVINWEIFDGSMTSLGTGTSAQSIPSLSNGQNDTIWTNTGITPSTLGTYTIRVTVDATETDFATANDMMDEANFELTDYEYGADYGTPQSAFYNWASNN
;
A
#
# COMPACT_ATOMS: atom_id res chain seq x y z
N TYR A 1 -23.82 9.06 21.83
CA TYR A 1 -24.34 8.30 22.98
C TYR A 1 -23.85 8.95 24.27
N SER A 2 -24.72 9.11 25.26
CA SER A 2 -24.37 9.75 26.53
C SER A 2 -23.64 8.83 27.52
N GLN A 3 -23.66 7.54 27.30
CA GLN A 3 -22.99 6.53 28.12
C GLN A 3 -22.57 5.32 27.29
N VAL A 4 -21.36 4.81 27.53
CA VAL A 4 -20.83 3.58 26.95
C VAL A 4 -20.51 2.63 28.09
N GLN A 5 -20.94 1.38 28.00
CA GLN A 5 -20.63 0.33 28.96
C GLN A 5 -19.91 -0.82 28.25
N ILE A 6 -18.75 -1.20 28.74
CA ILE A 6 -18.04 -2.39 28.29
C ILE A 6 -18.28 -3.51 29.31
N ARG A 7 -18.66 -4.69 28.79
CA ARG A 7 -18.82 -5.89 29.60
C ARG A 7 -17.94 -7.01 29.05
N PHE A 8 -17.06 -7.49 29.87
CA PHE A 8 -16.33 -8.73 29.63
C PHE A 8 -17.07 -9.88 30.32
N ARG A 9 -17.30 -10.97 29.60
CA ARG A 9 -18.01 -12.14 30.13
C ARG A 9 -17.24 -13.42 29.85
N TRP A 10 -16.85 -14.08 30.88
CA TRP A 10 -16.22 -15.40 30.84
C TRP A 10 -17.25 -16.51 30.94
N TYR A 11 -17.17 -17.52 30.07
CA TYR A 11 -17.86 -18.80 30.17
C TYR A 11 -16.82 -19.89 30.08
N GLY A 12 -16.54 -20.57 31.18
CA GLY A 12 -15.61 -21.71 31.17
C GLY A 12 -15.77 -22.53 32.43
N ASN A 13 -15.79 -23.84 32.26
CA ASN A 13 -15.65 -24.81 33.36
C ASN A 13 -14.21 -25.35 33.30
N TRP A 14 -13.46 -25.24 34.40
CA TRP A 14 -12.13 -25.83 34.55
C TRP A 14 -11.03 -25.22 33.69
N ALA A 15 -11.08 -23.94 33.38
CA ALA A 15 -10.02 -23.26 32.65
C ALA A 15 -9.19 -22.35 33.57
N TYR A 16 -7.94 -22.15 33.22
CA TYR A 16 -7.07 -21.15 33.85
C TYR A 16 -7.63 -19.74 33.68
N GLY A 17 -7.22 -18.81 34.53
CA GLY A 17 -7.71 -17.45 34.55
C GLY A 17 -7.62 -16.77 33.19
N TRP A 18 -8.55 -15.87 32.95
CA TRP A 18 -8.58 -14.98 31.79
C TRP A 18 -7.93 -13.66 32.16
N GLN A 19 -6.98 -13.23 31.37
CA GLN A 19 -6.32 -11.93 31.56
C GLN A 19 -6.74 -11.00 30.44
N ILE A 20 -7.13 -9.78 30.77
CA ILE A 20 -7.44 -8.68 29.84
C ILE A 20 -6.50 -7.56 30.19
N ASP A 21 -5.78 -7.06 29.21
CA ASP A 21 -4.87 -5.94 29.36
C ASP A 21 -5.12 -4.90 28.26
N ASN A 22 -4.71 -3.67 28.50
CA ASN A 22 -4.72 -2.57 27.53
C ASN A 22 -6.08 -2.30 26.86
N VAL A 23 -7.17 -2.35 27.64
CA VAL A 23 -8.49 -1.94 27.14
C VAL A 23 -8.53 -0.43 26.99
N CYS A 24 -8.68 0.02 25.73
CA CYS A 24 -8.81 1.42 25.39
C CYS A 24 -10.14 1.68 24.70
N ILE A 25 -10.77 2.79 25.03
CA ILE A 25 -11.90 3.36 24.28
C ILE A 25 -11.38 4.67 23.73
N ALA A 26 -11.32 4.78 22.42
CA ALA A 26 -10.97 6.00 21.72
C ALA A 26 -12.11 6.43 20.81
N GLU A 27 -12.29 7.71 20.63
CA GLU A 27 -13.12 8.27 19.58
C GLU A 27 -12.33 8.15 18.26
N LEU A 28 -12.96 7.64 17.21
CA LEU A 28 -12.35 7.66 15.90
C LEU A 28 -12.22 9.12 15.42
N PRO A 29 -11.11 9.48 14.75
CA PRO A 29 -11.00 10.78 14.12
C PRO A 29 -12.11 10.98 13.09
N GLN A 30 -12.47 12.22 12.83
CA GLN A 30 -13.50 12.53 11.83
C GLN A 30 -13.02 12.10 10.45
N ASN A 31 -11.87 12.56 10.08
CA ASN A 31 -11.26 12.33 8.77
C ASN A 31 -9.92 11.65 9.02
N ASP A 32 -9.73 10.49 8.45
CA ASP A 32 -8.50 9.72 8.57
C ASP A 32 -8.45 8.70 7.42
N MET A 33 -7.52 8.92 6.52
CA MET A 33 -7.27 8.05 5.39
C MET A 33 -6.00 7.26 5.63
N THR A 34 -5.85 6.16 4.95
CA THR A 34 -4.59 5.40 4.96
C THR A 34 -4.36 4.70 3.64
N VAL A 35 -3.10 4.59 3.25
CA VAL A 35 -2.66 3.68 2.18
C VAL A 35 -2.39 2.32 2.82
N THR A 36 -2.98 1.28 2.27
CA THR A 36 -2.83 -0.09 2.80
C THR A 36 -1.93 -0.97 1.93
N THR A 37 -1.82 -0.67 0.65
CA THR A 37 -0.98 -1.40 -0.30
C THR A 37 -0.58 -0.48 -1.43
N VAL A 38 0.66 -0.55 -1.88
CA VAL A 38 1.15 0.10 -3.10
C VAL A 38 1.58 -0.97 -4.08
N PHE A 39 1.22 -0.80 -5.32
CA PHE A 39 1.59 -1.72 -6.38
C PHE A 39 1.84 -0.97 -7.69
N ARG A 40 2.54 -1.62 -8.58
CA ARG A 40 2.75 -1.18 -9.95
C ARG A 40 2.28 -2.27 -10.89
N GLY A 41 1.82 -1.91 -12.04
CA GLY A 41 1.43 -2.87 -13.05
C GLY A 41 1.76 -2.34 -14.44
N ASP A 42 1.95 -3.25 -15.39
CA ASP A 42 1.80 -2.86 -16.76
C ASP A 42 0.29 -2.72 -17.07
N LEU A 43 -0.01 -1.96 -18.09
CA LEU A 43 -1.40 -1.74 -18.52
C LEU A 43 -2.09 -3.02 -19.05
N VAL A 44 -1.34 -4.10 -19.22
CA VAL A 44 -1.81 -5.33 -19.88
C VAL A 44 -1.87 -6.52 -18.93
N ASN A 45 -0.86 -6.74 -18.08
CA ASN A 45 -0.71 -8.01 -17.36
C ASN A 45 -0.66 -7.87 -15.84
N SER A 46 -0.53 -6.68 -15.27
CA SER A 46 -0.44 -6.41 -13.82
C SER A 46 0.60 -7.27 -13.07
N ILE A 47 1.63 -7.75 -13.77
CA ILE A 47 2.67 -8.57 -13.18
C ILE A 47 3.73 -7.64 -12.58
N MET A 48 3.97 -7.82 -11.28
CA MET A 48 5.02 -7.10 -10.59
C MET A 48 6.29 -7.96 -10.51
N TYR A 49 7.33 -7.53 -11.20
CA TYR A 49 8.65 -8.15 -11.10
C TYR A 49 9.52 -7.32 -10.14
N SER A 50 10.28 -7.99 -9.28
CA SER A 50 11.25 -7.32 -8.40
C SER A 50 12.50 -6.85 -9.15
N LYS A 51 12.84 -7.55 -10.24
CA LYS A 51 13.92 -7.18 -11.14
C LYS A 51 13.46 -7.26 -12.58
N VAL A 52 13.82 -6.27 -13.37
CA VAL A 52 13.48 -6.16 -14.79
C VAL A 52 14.72 -5.77 -15.58
N PRO A 53 15.09 -6.50 -16.64
CA PRO A 53 16.13 -6.06 -17.56
C PRO A 53 15.75 -4.75 -18.25
N ASP A 54 16.72 -3.85 -18.45
CA ASP A 54 16.50 -2.53 -19.05
C ASP A 54 15.94 -2.59 -20.46
N GLU A 55 16.40 -3.55 -21.27
CA GLU A 55 15.87 -3.80 -22.62
C GLU A 55 14.38 -4.21 -22.65
N GLN A 56 13.84 -4.60 -21.49
CA GLN A 56 12.46 -5.06 -21.34
C GLN A 56 11.65 -4.13 -20.42
N ALA A 57 12.25 -3.02 -20.01
CA ALA A 57 11.56 -2.01 -19.24
C ALA A 57 10.46 -1.37 -20.09
N THR A 58 9.24 -1.48 -19.60
CA THR A 58 8.06 -0.87 -20.22
C THR A 58 7.44 0.14 -19.29
N GLU A 59 6.57 0.95 -19.84
CA GLU A 59 5.74 1.83 -19.04
C GLU A 59 4.89 1.03 -18.06
N PHE A 60 4.89 1.45 -16.80
CA PHE A 60 4.01 0.90 -15.78
C PHE A 60 3.19 1.99 -15.11
N VAL A 61 2.00 1.64 -14.64
CA VAL A 61 1.15 2.50 -13.83
C VAL A 61 1.33 2.17 -12.34
N ILE A 62 1.06 3.16 -11.50
CA ILE A 62 1.10 3.02 -10.06
C ILE A 62 -0.33 2.89 -9.56
N GLY A 63 -0.56 1.96 -8.64
CA GLY A 63 -1.81 1.76 -7.96
C GLY A 63 -1.63 1.77 -6.45
N ALA A 64 -2.71 2.07 -5.74
CA ALA A 64 -2.76 1.92 -4.31
C ALA A 64 -4.15 1.53 -3.84
N ASP A 65 -4.19 0.66 -2.85
CA ASP A 65 -5.39 0.46 -2.05
C ASP A 65 -5.41 1.51 -0.93
N VAL A 66 -6.49 2.27 -0.90
CA VAL A 66 -6.73 3.32 0.09
C VAL A 66 -7.95 2.97 0.93
N LYS A 67 -7.93 3.35 2.19
CA LYS A 67 -9.01 3.06 3.12
C LYS A 67 -9.37 4.28 3.95
N ASN A 68 -10.66 4.51 4.12
CA ASN A 68 -11.17 5.48 5.08
C ASN A 68 -11.30 4.82 6.46
N ILE A 69 -10.49 5.23 7.40
CA ILE A 69 -10.50 4.76 8.79
C ILE A 69 -11.09 5.79 9.76
N GLY A 70 -11.42 6.99 9.26
CA GLY A 70 -12.21 8.00 9.95
C GLY A 70 -13.68 7.63 10.03
N PHE A 71 -14.48 8.40 10.76
CA PHE A 71 -15.91 8.10 10.86
C PHE A 71 -16.79 8.89 9.89
N GLN A 72 -16.24 9.87 9.16
CA GLN A 72 -16.92 10.62 8.11
C GLN A 72 -16.53 10.13 6.73
N ASP A 73 -17.44 10.30 5.76
CA ASP A 73 -17.14 10.03 4.37
C ASP A 73 -16.06 11.01 3.87
N GLN A 74 -15.14 10.50 3.08
CA GLN A 74 -14.08 11.28 2.44
C GLN A 74 -14.45 11.50 0.98
N THR A 75 -14.19 12.69 0.44
CA THR A 75 -14.57 13.04 -0.93
C THR A 75 -13.37 13.39 -1.81
N ASN A 76 -13.50 13.14 -3.11
CA ASN A 76 -12.46 13.39 -4.11
C ASN A 76 -11.11 12.76 -3.72
N VAL A 77 -11.14 11.52 -3.25
CA VAL A 77 -9.94 10.82 -2.81
C VAL A 77 -9.03 10.57 -4.02
N VAL A 78 -7.78 10.97 -3.92
CA VAL A 78 -6.73 10.81 -4.93
C VAL A 78 -5.48 10.20 -4.33
N ILE A 79 -4.58 9.70 -5.15
CA ILE A 79 -3.23 9.35 -4.75
C ILE A 79 -2.22 10.29 -5.40
N ASN A 80 -1.27 10.77 -4.60
CA ASN A 80 -0.05 11.41 -5.04
C ASN A 80 1.07 10.40 -4.99
N TRP A 81 1.91 10.37 -6.01
CA TRP A 81 3.02 9.44 -6.09
C TRP A 81 4.33 10.14 -6.36
N GLU A 82 5.39 9.54 -5.88
CA GLU A 82 6.77 9.95 -6.12
C GLU A 82 7.65 8.73 -6.32
N ILE A 83 8.56 8.79 -7.27
CA ILE A 83 9.53 7.72 -7.54
C ILE A 83 10.92 8.22 -7.18
N PHE A 84 11.67 7.38 -6.49
CA PHE A 84 13.03 7.63 -6.07
C PHE A 84 14.00 6.63 -6.69
N ASP A 85 15.23 7.08 -6.92
CA ASP A 85 16.36 6.20 -7.19
C ASP A 85 16.92 5.55 -5.91
N GLY A 86 17.93 4.69 -6.05
CA GLY A 86 18.56 4.02 -4.91
C GLY A 86 19.28 4.95 -3.92
N SER A 87 19.44 6.22 -4.26
CA SER A 87 19.98 7.28 -3.39
C SER A 87 18.88 8.13 -2.76
N MET A 88 17.62 7.77 -2.94
CA MET A 88 16.43 8.52 -2.53
C MET A 88 16.35 9.91 -3.19
N THR A 89 16.86 10.03 -4.42
CA THR A 89 16.65 11.23 -5.25
C THR A 89 15.36 11.07 -6.03
N SER A 90 14.50 12.09 -5.98
CA SER A 90 13.22 12.07 -6.70
C SER A 90 13.47 12.10 -8.21
N LEU A 91 12.88 11.16 -8.92
CA LEU A 91 12.92 11.04 -10.37
C LEU A 91 11.65 11.58 -11.05
N GLY A 92 10.58 11.72 -10.29
CA GLY A 92 9.31 12.22 -10.79
C GLY A 92 8.18 12.09 -9.79
N THR A 93 7.18 12.93 -9.95
CA THR A 93 5.99 12.98 -9.10
C THR A 93 4.75 13.16 -9.95
N GLY A 94 3.61 12.81 -9.40
CA GLY A 94 2.31 13.06 -10.04
C GLY A 94 1.14 12.74 -9.12
N THR A 95 -0.06 12.95 -9.66
CA THR A 95 -1.33 12.66 -8.98
C THR A 95 -2.18 11.79 -9.90
N SER A 96 -3.00 10.93 -9.34
CA SER A 96 -3.98 10.15 -10.11
C SER A 96 -4.94 11.09 -10.86
N ALA A 97 -5.19 10.80 -12.13
CA ALA A 97 -6.09 11.63 -12.93
C ALA A 97 -7.57 11.41 -12.59
N GLN A 98 -7.89 10.30 -11.95
CA GLN A 98 -9.23 9.98 -11.45
C GLN A 98 -9.22 10.01 -9.93
N SER A 99 -10.32 10.48 -9.35
CA SER A 99 -10.58 10.44 -7.92
C SER A 99 -11.71 9.46 -7.62
N ILE A 100 -11.71 8.91 -6.41
CA ILE A 100 -12.90 8.27 -5.85
C ILE A 100 -13.82 9.41 -5.38
N PRO A 101 -15.04 9.56 -5.95
CA PRO A 101 -15.90 10.68 -5.61
C PRO A 101 -16.31 10.73 -4.13
N SER A 102 -16.51 9.55 -3.53
CA SER A 102 -16.81 9.41 -2.10
C SER A 102 -16.40 8.03 -1.60
N LEU A 103 -15.71 7.99 -0.48
CA LEU A 103 -15.29 6.77 0.21
C LEU A 103 -15.83 6.78 1.64
N SER A 104 -16.82 5.94 1.92
CA SER A 104 -17.50 5.91 3.21
C SER A 104 -16.63 5.31 4.32
N ASN A 105 -16.99 5.61 5.56
CA ASN A 105 -16.34 5.06 6.75
C ASN A 105 -16.12 3.54 6.66
N GLY A 106 -14.91 3.11 6.91
CA GLY A 106 -14.48 1.70 6.92
C GLY A 106 -14.35 1.05 5.54
N GLN A 107 -14.71 1.75 4.45
CA GLN A 107 -14.56 1.26 3.10
C GLN A 107 -13.14 1.43 2.59
N ASN A 108 -12.76 0.57 1.67
CA ASN A 108 -11.52 0.66 0.90
C ASN A 108 -11.83 0.62 -0.59
N ASP A 109 -10.96 1.19 -1.38
CA ASP A 109 -11.02 1.15 -2.84
C ASP A 109 -9.60 1.25 -3.41
N THR A 110 -9.47 0.98 -4.70
CA THR A 110 -8.20 0.99 -5.42
C THR A 110 -8.15 2.16 -6.40
N ILE A 111 -7.09 2.94 -6.36
CA ILE A 111 -6.85 4.04 -7.30
C ILE A 111 -5.63 3.72 -8.15
N TRP A 112 -5.74 4.00 -9.46
CA TRP A 112 -4.65 3.86 -10.41
C TRP A 112 -4.27 5.20 -11.04
N THR A 113 -2.99 5.36 -11.40
CA THR A 113 -2.55 6.46 -12.27
C THR A 113 -2.97 6.18 -13.72
N ASN A 114 -3.23 7.23 -14.49
CA ASN A 114 -3.55 7.09 -15.91
C ASN A 114 -2.32 7.14 -16.82
N THR A 115 -1.23 7.68 -16.30
CA THR A 115 0.05 7.78 -16.98
C THR A 115 1.04 6.88 -16.30
N GLY A 116 1.79 6.17 -17.10
CA GLY A 116 2.85 5.31 -16.62
C GLY A 116 4.19 5.99 -16.58
N ILE A 117 5.14 5.27 -16.07
CA ILE A 117 6.54 5.67 -15.97
C ILE A 117 7.38 4.53 -16.55
N THR A 118 8.32 4.89 -17.40
CA THR A 118 9.31 3.96 -17.93
C THR A 118 10.62 4.19 -17.19
N PRO A 119 11.10 3.25 -16.38
CA PRO A 119 12.40 3.35 -15.77
C PRO A 119 13.49 3.32 -16.85
N SER A 120 14.55 4.10 -16.70
CA SER A 120 15.58 4.27 -17.74
C SER A 120 17.02 4.22 -17.25
N THR A 121 17.24 4.06 -15.94
CA THR A 121 18.57 4.01 -15.35
C THR A 121 18.70 2.76 -14.51
N LEU A 122 19.78 2.02 -14.67
CA LEU A 122 20.03 0.83 -13.86
C LEU A 122 20.09 1.16 -12.37
N GLY A 123 19.50 0.30 -11.56
CA GLY A 123 19.49 0.44 -10.11
C GLY A 123 18.13 0.22 -9.48
N THR A 124 18.07 0.47 -8.19
CA THR A 124 16.85 0.28 -7.38
C THR A 124 15.94 1.51 -7.47
N TYR A 125 14.66 1.24 -7.54
CA TYR A 125 13.60 2.25 -7.51
C TYR A 125 12.69 2.01 -6.32
N THR A 126 12.26 3.09 -5.68
CA THR A 126 11.24 3.08 -4.62
C THR A 126 10.05 3.92 -5.06
N ILE A 127 8.86 3.39 -4.92
CA ILE A 127 7.62 4.12 -5.19
C ILE A 127 7.00 4.48 -3.86
N ARG A 128 6.79 5.78 -3.66
CA ARG A 128 6.04 6.34 -2.53
C ARG A 128 4.67 6.75 -3.00
N VAL A 129 3.64 6.39 -2.27
CA VAL A 129 2.28 6.85 -2.51
C VAL A 129 1.75 7.51 -1.25
N THR A 130 1.05 8.63 -1.44
CA THR A 130 0.31 9.33 -0.37
C THR A 130 -1.12 9.49 -0.82
N VAL A 131 -2.07 9.15 0.03
CA VAL A 131 -3.49 9.41 -0.20
C VAL A 131 -3.83 10.83 0.24
N ASP A 132 -4.76 11.47 -0.47
CA ASP A 132 -5.28 12.79 -0.17
C ASP A 132 -6.78 12.85 -0.47
N ALA A 133 -7.51 13.71 0.22
CA ALA A 133 -8.96 13.91 0.07
C ALA A 133 -9.31 15.39 0.22
N THR A 134 -10.56 15.76 -0.05
CA THR A 134 -11.02 17.14 0.19
C THR A 134 -10.99 17.50 1.66
N GLU A 135 -11.29 16.56 2.54
CA GLU A 135 -11.33 16.72 3.98
C GLU A 135 -9.90 16.69 4.56
N THR A 136 -9.65 17.58 5.52
CA THR A 136 -8.32 17.60 6.17
C THR A 136 -8.15 16.37 7.04
N ASP A 137 -7.11 15.60 6.76
CA ASP A 137 -6.76 14.39 7.49
C ASP A 137 -6.27 14.71 8.92
N PHE A 138 -6.63 13.84 9.85
CA PHE A 138 -6.22 13.94 11.25
C PHE A 138 -4.81 13.42 11.50
N ALA A 139 -4.42 12.34 10.80
CA ALA A 139 -3.19 11.58 11.07
C ALA A 139 -2.35 11.35 9.81
N THR A 140 -1.81 12.40 9.23
CA THR A 140 -1.05 12.35 7.96
C THR A 140 0.15 11.38 7.94
N ALA A 141 0.52 10.80 9.06
CA ALA A 141 1.63 9.84 9.14
C ALA A 141 1.28 8.45 8.56
N ASN A 142 0.00 8.10 8.48
CA ASN A 142 -0.48 6.84 7.89
C ASN A 142 -1.02 6.99 6.46
N ASP A 143 -1.03 8.21 5.92
CA ASP A 143 -1.44 8.49 4.55
C ASP A 143 -0.42 8.03 3.52
N MET A 144 0.80 7.75 3.93
CA MET A 144 1.94 7.49 3.06
C MET A 144 2.48 6.07 3.24
N MET A 145 2.84 5.45 2.12
CA MET A 145 3.51 4.17 2.09
C MET A 145 4.64 4.18 1.05
N ASP A 146 5.83 3.71 1.46
CA ASP A 146 6.98 3.47 0.60
C ASP A 146 7.02 1.98 0.26
N GLU A 147 6.59 1.61 -0.91
CA GLU A 147 6.59 0.22 -1.36
C GLU A 147 6.81 0.08 -2.87
N ALA A 148 6.50 -1.10 -3.38
CA ALA A 148 6.67 -1.45 -4.78
C ALA A 148 8.10 -1.26 -5.27
N ASN A 149 9.09 -1.54 -4.41
CA ASN A 149 10.50 -1.52 -4.78
C ASN A 149 10.79 -2.48 -5.91
N PHE A 150 11.63 -2.06 -6.85
CA PHE A 150 12.13 -2.91 -7.93
C PHE A 150 13.51 -2.45 -8.36
N GLU A 151 14.19 -3.29 -9.10
CA GLU A 151 15.52 -3.01 -9.66
C GLU A 151 15.48 -3.11 -11.18
N LEU A 152 15.98 -2.09 -11.86
CA LEU A 152 16.30 -2.17 -13.27
C LEU A 152 17.72 -2.72 -13.41
N THR A 153 17.86 -3.84 -14.11
CA THR A 153 19.12 -4.58 -14.23
C THR A 153 19.55 -4.69 -15.70
N ASP A 154 20.80 -5.07 -15.96
CA ASP A 154 21.26 -5.36 -17.31
C ASP A 154 20.59 -6.61 -17.89
N TYR A 155 20.49 -7.71 -17.11
CA TYR A 155 20.08 -9.04 -17.65
C TYR A 155 19.24 -9.87 -16.66
N GLU A 156 19.01 -9.40 -15.43
CA GLU A 156 18.37 -10.23 -14.42
C GLU A 156 16.86 -10.02 -14.36
N TYR A 157 16.13 -11.12 -14.34
CA TYR A 157 14.72 -11.17 -13.99
C TYR A 157 14.52 -11.68 -12.56
N GLY A 158 13.64 -11.04 -11.80
CA GLY A 158 13.18 -11.50 -10.49
C GLY A 158 11.66 -11.37 -10.38
N ALA A 159 10.98 -12.46 -10.07
CA ALA A 159 9.53 -12.49 -9.86
C ALA A 159 9.15 -12.38 -8.37
N ASP A 160 10.13 -12.42 -7.47
CA ASP A 160 9.96 -12.31 -6.03
C ASP A 160 10.45 -10.93 -5.53
N TYR A 161 9.87 -10.46 -4.46
CA TYR A 161 10.24 -9.18 -3.82
C TYR A 161 11.47 -9.30 -2.90
N GLY A 162 12.42 -10.18 -3.23
CA GLY A 162 13.66 -10.35 -2.47
C GLY A 162 13.50 -10.97 -1.08
N THR A 163 12.29 -11.25 -0.64
CA THR A 163 12.04 -12.13 0.49
C THR A 163 11.89 -13.55 -0.04
N PRO A 164 12.81 -14.48 0.28
CA PRO A 164 12.66 -15.87 -0.11
C PRO A 164 11.33 -16.37 0.46
N GLN A 165 10.34 -16.55 -0.38
CA GLN A 165 9.21 -17.40 -0.05
C GLN A 165 9.80 -18.77 0.25
N SER A 166 9.51 -19.33 1.40
CA SER A 166 10.14 -20.56 1.96
C SER A 166 9.89 -21.85 1.17
N ALA A 167 9.61 -21.77 -0.11
CA ALA A 167 9.45 -22.90 -1.02
C ALA A 167 10.23 -22.66 -2.32
N PHE A 168 11.54 -22.79 -2.26
CA PHE A 168 12.31 -23.02 -3.48
C PHE A 168 12.01 -24.43 -3.98
N TYR A 169 11.32 -24.55 -5.08
CA TYR A 169 11.39 -25.77 -5.88
C TYR A 169 12.79 -25.83 -6.51
N ASN A 170 13.68 -26.54 -5.85
CA ASN A 170 15.00 -26.81 -6.42
C ASN A 170 14.87 -27.88 -7.51
N TRP A 171 14.78 -27.47 -8.75
CA TRP A 171 14.73 -28.36 -9.93
C TRP A 171 16.03 -29.14 -10.13
N ALA A 172 17.10 -28.84 -9.39
CA ALA A 172 18.39 -29.48 -9.52
C ALA A 172 18.51 -30.82 -8.77
N SER A 173 17.50 -31.27 -8.03
CA SER A 173 17.59 -32.49 -7.23
C SER A 173 16.90 -33.72 -7.80
N ASN A 174 16.47 -33.69 -9.07
CA ASN A 174 15.87 -34.84 -9.75
C ASN A 174 16.71 -35.32 -10.97
N ASN A 175 18.00 -35.60 -10.74
CA ASN A 175 18.83 -36.46 -11.59
C ASN A 175 19.46 -37.57 -10.75
#